data_dbd33d0c8da4656db078ad1f304573e1
#
_entry.id   dbd33d0c8da4656db078ad1f304573e1
#
_cell.length_a   1.000
_cell.length_b   1.000
_cell.length_c   1.000
_cell.angle_alpha   90.00
_cell.angle_beta   90.00
_cell.angle_gamma   90.00
#
_symmetry.space_group_name_H-M   'P 1'
#
loop_
_entity.id
_entity.type
_entity.pdbx_description
1 polymer ?
#
loop_
_entity_poly.entity_id
_entity_poly.type
_entity_poly.pdbx_seq_one_letter_code
_entity_poly.pdbx_strand_id
1 'polypeptide(L)'
;LKIMKYFSEYFMKCTLRDENGKTTAFCYQVGDGDFDNDSWMPPELQDTSIKRSAYFFTVDDKGTDIKAETAAALAVNAYNFKNYDKEFSDKCLSYAQSLYEFAVSSPLGTTPSDGYYTSSSYYDDLTWSALWLYINTGEKKYLDDAANYMKNYSSNQNHFDWNNMWIAARCLYAEITKDAESWNKIKTTLDNCMTKYNTPEGYAFFSYWGSARHNCNAQMTALIYDKYNNCLVYSEWAKGQMEYLMGKNSLNRCYITGFNENSVKFLHHRGASGLAIDVDENTHRHTLVGALVGGPDGNDNHNDSTSDYEQNEVAIDYNAGFVGALAGLYELYGEGQKIDSNFSFEEEIMADEYYTVVKCSENDSSHTTLRLYLGCITGMPKRTEDVSIRYYFDIRELNSIDDVYCNLDYDGSGSVTVSKPVHVSGSKYYYELNWNEYSVPVGAPRIIFTIGSKSGDWNSSNDFSCSNLNQNFVTASNIPVYVEGKLMGGCEPF
;
A
#
# COMPACT_ATOMS: atom_id res chain seq x y z
N LEU A 1 0.87 -10.05 13.67
CA LEU A 1 -0.47 -10.60 13.99
C LEU A 1 -1.63 -9.64 13.63
N LYS A 2 -1.53 -8.29 13.87
CA LYS A 2 -2.62 -7.36 13.54
C LYS A 2 -3.01 -7.39 12.05
N ILE A 3 -2.03 -7.31 11.14
CA ILE A 3 -2.27 -7.37 9.69
C ILE A 3 -2.89 -8.72 9.29
N MET A 4 -2.36 -9.82 9.83
CA MET A 4 -2.90 -11.17 9.57
C MET A 4 -4.36 -11.29 10.02
N LYS A 5 -4.70 -10.74 11.20
CA LYS A 5 -6.09 -10.70 11.70
C LYS A 5 -6.99 -9.89 10.77
N TYR A 6 -6.54 -8.71 10.34
CA TYR A 6 -7.27 -7.83 9.42
C TYR A 6 -7.64 -8.54 8.11
N PHE A 7 -6.67 -9.18 7.45
CA PHE A 7 -6.93 -9.91 6.21
C PHE A 7 -7.79 -11.18 6.43
N SER A 8 -7.60 -11.89 7.54
CA SER A 8 -8.48 -13.03 7.86
C SER A 8 -9.93 -12.60 8.07
N GLU A 9 -10.17 -11.49 8.75
CA GLU A 9 -11.52 -10.93 8.93
C GLU A 9 -12.13 -10.48 7.59
N TYR A 10 -11.30 -9.96 6.67
CA TYR A 10 -11.73 -9.65 5.32
C TYR A 10 -12.18 -10.92 4.56
N PHE A 11 -11.36 -11.99 4.56
CA PHE A 11 -11.71 -13.26 3.92
C PHE A 11 -12.97 -13.90 4.53
N MET A 12 -13.15 -13.78 5.84
CA MET A 12 -14.38 -14.23 6.49
C MET A 12 -15.61 -13.44 6.03
N LYS A 13 -15.49 -12.12 5.80
CA LYS A 13 -16.58 -11.30 5.24
C LYS A 13 -16.91 -11.69 3.79
N CYS A 14 -15.90 -12.08 3.02
CA CYS A 14 -16.08 -12.59 1.66
C CYS A 14 -16.76 -13.96 1.62
N THR A 15 -16.72 -14.75 2.72
CA THR A 15 -17.26 -16.11 2.82
C THR A 15 -18.65 -16.11 3.45
N LEU A 16 -19.69 -16.19 2.63
CA LEU A 16 -21.09 -16.23 3.12
C LEU A 16 -21.44 -17.64 3.57
N ARG A 17 -22.00 -17.78 4.77
CA ARG A 17 -22.33 -19.06 5.40
C ARG A 17 -23.79 -19.09 5.84
N ASP A 18 -24.39 -20.26 5.80
CA ASP A 18 -25.72 -20.52 6.37
C ASP A 18 -25.66 -20.64 7.91
N GLU A 19 -26.83 -20.86 8.53
CA GLU A 19 -26.97 -21.04 9.97
C GLU A 19 -26.21 -22.22 10.56
N ASN A 20 -25.89 -23.22 9.73
CA ASN A 20 -25.12 -24.43 10.09
C ASN A 20 -23.62 -24.22 9.88
N GLY A 21 -23.21 -23.04 9.42
CA GLY A 21 -21.82 -22.71 9.14
C GLY A 21 -21.27 -23.24 7.82
N LYS A 22 -22.14 -23.74 6.92
CA LYS A 22 -21.76 -24.19 5.58
C LYS A 22 -21.64 -22.98 4.64
N THR A 23 -20.56 -22.88 3.87
CA THR A 23 -20.39 -21.86 2.85
C THR A 23 -21.42 -22.02 1.73
N THR A 24 -22.11 -20.95 1.40
CA THR A 24 -23.15 -20.89 0.36
C THR A 24 -22.77 -20.01 -0.81
N ALA A 25 -21.89 -19.00 -0.59
CA ALA A 25 -21.33 -18.18 -1.63
C ALA A 25 -19.98 -17.59 -1.17
N PHE A 26 -19.14 -17.22 -2.13
CA PHE A 26 -17.85 -16.60 -1.87
C PHE A 26 -17.64 -15.39 -2.80
N CYS A 27 -17.36 -14.23 -2.19
CA CYS A 27 -17.01 -13.02 -2.94
C CYS A 27 -15.54 -13.12 -3.36
N TYR A 28 -15.31 -13.24 -4.67
CA TYR A 28 -13.98 -13.43 -5.20
C TYR A 28 -13.35 -12.13 -5.75
N GLN A 29 -14.16 -11.12 -6.01
CA GLN A 29 -13.69 -9.84 -6.55
C GLN A 29 -14.58 -8.68 -6.10
N VAL A 30 -13.99 -7.54 -5.81
CA VAL A 30 -14.67 -6.27 -5.55
C VAL A 30 -14.05 -5.20 -6.44
N GLY A 31 -14.87 -4.51 -7.22
CA GLY A 31 -14.44 -3.53 -8.20
C GLY A 31 -14.22 -4.15 -9.59
N ASP A 32 -13.93 -3.32 -10.54
CA ASP A 32 -13.71 -3.64 -11.94
C ASP A 32 -12.26 -3.32 -12.30
N GLY A 33 -11.54 -4.28 -12.90
CA GLY A 33 -10.12 -4.14 -13.17
C GLY A 33 -9.82 -3.11 -14.26
N ASP A 34 -10.64 -3.06 -15.29
CA ASP A 34 -10.48 -2.09 -16.39
C ASP A 34 -10.70 -0.68 -15.87
N PHE A 35 -11.78 -0.46 -15.09
CA PHE A 35 -12.04 0.82 -14.46
C PHE A 35 -10.90 1.26 -13.52
N ASP A 36 -10.38 0.35 -12.70
CA ASP A 36 -9.29 0.66 -11.76
C ASP A 36 -7.97 0.96 -12.49
N ASN A 37 -7.77 0.45 -13.71
CA ASN A 37 -6.57 0.70 -14.51
C ASN A 37 -6.69 1.89 -15.49
N ASP A 38 -7.90 2.41 -15.70
CA ASP A 38 -8.18 3.44 -16.72
C ASP A 38 -7.54 4.81 -16.41
N SER A 39 -7.18 5.05 -15.13
CA SER A 39 -6.64 6.34 -14.69
C SER A 39 -5.50 6.16 -13.70
N TRP A 40 -4.38 6.85 -13.94
CA TRP A 40 -3.29 6.95 -12.98
C TRP A 40 -3.60 8.03 -11.95
N MET A 41 -4.01 7.61 -10.75
CA MET A 41 -4.24 8.51 -9.62
C MET A 41 -4.14 7.76 -8.28
N PRO A 42 -3.81 8.43 -7.17
CA PRO A 42 -3.88 7.82 -5.84
C PRO A 42 -5.30 7.32 -5.53
N PRO A 43 -5.46 6.21 -4.82
CA PRO A 43 -6.78 5.61 -4.53
C PRO A 43 -7.75 6.55 -3.81
N GLU A 44 -7.26 7.42 -2.94
CA GLU A 44 -8.04 8.43 -2.22
C GLU A 44 -8.66 9.50 -3.12
N LEU A 45 -8.18 9.59 -4.35
CA LEU A 45 -8.69 10.50 -5.36
C LEU A 45 -9.77 9.87 -6.25
N GLN A 46 -10.00 8.57 -6.16
CA GLN A 46 -11.07 7.93 -6.93
C GLN A 46 -12.43 8.46 -6.51
N ASP A 47 -13.30 8.65 -7.50
CA ASP A 47 -14.67 9.09 -7.25
C ASP A 47 -15.44 8.01 -6.46
N THR A 48 -15.71 8.30 -5.18
CA THR A 48 -16.45 7.40 -4.29
C THR A 48 -17.93 7.26 -4.66
N SER A 49 -18.46 8.10 -5.57
CA SER A 49 -19.82 7.96 -6.11
C SER A 49 -19.93 6.76 -7.06
N ILE A 50 -18.82 6.26 -7.60
CA ILE A 50 -18.80 5.11 -8.49
C ILE A 50 -18.98 3.84 -7.65
N LYS A 51 -20.04 3.11 -7.97
CA LYS A 51 -20.34 1.87 -7.27
C LYS A 51 -19.33 0.80 -7.64
N ARG A 52 -18.63 0.27 -6.64
CA ARG A 52 -17.76 -0.89 -6.80
C ARG A 52 -18.58 -2.17 -6.66
N SER A 53 -18.76 -2.89 -7.76
CA SER A 53 -19.49 -4.17 -7.79
C SER A 53 -18.72 -5.25 -7.05
N ALA A 54 -19.45 -6.13 -6.36
CA ALA A 54 -18.90 -7.35 -5.77
C ALA A 54 -19.37 -8.57 -6.58
N TYR A 55 -18.45 -9.47 -6.89
CA TYR A 55 -18.69 -10.67 -7.70
C TYR A 55 -18.58 -11.90 -6.84
N PHE A 56 -19.52 -12.82 -7.01
CA PHE A 56 -19.67 -13.98 -6.14
C PHE A 56 -19.65 -15.29 -6.93
N PHE A 57 -19.05 -16.31 -6.34
CA PHE A 57 -19.26 -17.69 -6.70
C PHE A 57 -20.35 -18.31 -5.82
N THR A 58 -21.21 -19.10 -6.43
CA THR A 58 -22.17 -20.00 -5.80
C THR A 58 -21.67 -21.44 -5.88
N VAL A 59 -22.47 -22.41 -5.43
CA VAL A 59 -22.13 -23.83 -5.52
C VAL A 59 -22.06 -24.36 -6.96
N ASP A 60 -22.66 -23.65 -7.91
CA ASP A 60 -22.70 -24.04 -9.33
C ASP A 60 -21.52 -23.44 -10.14
N ASP A 61 -20.70 -22.60 -9.51
CA ASP A 61 -19.63 -21.86 -10.17
C ASP A 61 -18.26 -22.52 -9.94
N LYS A 62 -17.39 -22.43 -10.96
CA LYS A 62 -15.96 -22.76 -10.85
C LYS A 62 -15.25 -21.77 -9.91
N GLY A 63 -13.93 -21.70 -9.96
CA GLY A 63 -13.11 -20.85 -9.08
C GLY A 63 -12.55 -21.64 -7.90
N THR A 64 -12.14 -22.86 -8.17
CA THR A 64 -11.55 -23.78 -7.18
C THR A 64 -10.24 -23.22 -6.62
N ASP A 65 -9.43 -22.60 -7.48
CA ASP A 65 -8.17 -21.94 -7.16
C ASP A 65 -8.32 -20.93 -6.01
N ILE A 66 -9.04 -19.84 -6.21
CA ILE A 66 -9.15 -18.76 -5.21
C ILE A 66 -9.91 -19.19 -3.95
N LYS A 67 -10.88 -20.12 -4.09
CA LYS A 67 -11.58 -20.72 -2.92
C LYS A 67 -10.60 -21.51 -2.06
N ALA A 68 -9.74 -22.33 -2.69
CA ALA A 68 -8.75 -23.16 -2.01
C ALA A 68 -7.61 -22.32 -1.40
N GLU A 69 -7.08 -21.34 -2.13
CA GLU A 69 -6.05 -20.43 -1.59
C GLU A 69 -6.55 -19.65 -0.38
N THR A 70 -7.78 -19.14 -0.44
CA THR A 70 -8.37 -18.43 0.70
C THR A 70 -8.59 -19.36 1.89
N ALA A 71 -9.01 -20.62 1.64
CA ALA A 71 -9.10 -21.62 2.70
C ALA A 71 -7.73 -21.93 3.31
N ALA A 72 -6.66 -22.01 2.49
CA ALA A 72 -5.30 -22.20 2.95
C ALA A 72 -4.82 -21.01 3.81
N ALA A 73 -5.06 -19.77 3.37
CA ALA A 73 -4.70 -18.57 4.12
C ALA A 73 -5.38 -18.54 5.51
N LEU A 74 -6.64 -18.89 5.59
CA LEU A 74 -7.38 -19.00 6.86
C LEU A 74 -6.82 -20.15 7.73
N ALA A 75 -6.47 -21.31 7.14
CA ALA A 75 -5.87 -22.43 7.86
C ALA A 75 -4.47 -22.10 8.40
N VAL A 76 -3.62 -21.38 7.63
CA VAL A 76 -2.33 -20.85 8.09
C VAL A 76 -2.52 -19.91 9.28
N ASN A 77 -3.51 -19.04 9.22
CA ASN A 77 -3.79 -18.12 10.31
C ASN A 77 -4.38 -18.83 11.53
N ALA A 78 -5.18 -19.89 11.36
CA ALA A 78 -5.58 -20.75 12.47
C ALA A 78 -4.36 -21.30 13.22
N TYR A 79 -3.39 -21.83 12.49
CA TYR A 79 -2.13 -22.30 13.07
C TYR A 79 -1.36 -21.20 13.82
N ASN A 80 -1.21 -20.03 13.22
CA ASN A 80 -0.45 -18.92 13.79
C ASN A 80 -1.10 -18.32 15.05
N PHE A 81 -2.44 -18.27 15.11
CA PHE A 81 -3.17 -17.72 16.26
C PHE A 81 -3.40 -18.74 17.39
N LYS A 82 -3.16 -20.02 17.18
CA LYS A 82 -3.48 -21.12 18.12
C LYS A 82 -3.03 -20.86 19.56
N ASN A 83 -1.85 -20.24 19.75
CA ASN A 83 -1.28 -19.96 21.06
C ASN A 83 -1.47 -18.52 21.53
N TYR A 84 -2.07 -17.64 20.73
CA TYR A 84 -2.22 -16.20 21.02
C TYR A 84 -3.68 -15.78 21.17
N ASP A 85 -4.56 -16.32 20.35
CA ASP A 85 -5.99 -16.01 20.33
C ASP A 85 -6.73 -17.26 19.84
N LYS A 86 -7.01 -18.17 20.77
CA LYS A 86 -7.60 -19.49 20.45
C LYS A 86 -9.00 -19.35 19.83
N GLU A 87 -9.80 -18.40 20.30
CA GLU A 87 -11.14 -18.17 19.74
C GLU A 87 -11.05 -17.75 18.27
N PHE A 88 -10.15 -16.82 17.97
CA PHE A 88 -9.91 -16.39 16.60
C PHE A 88 -9.30 -17.52 15.73
N SER A 89 -8.38 -18.31 16.30
CA SER A 89 -7.83 -19.50 15.65
C SER A 89 -8.92 -20.51 15.26
N ASP A 90 -9.81 -20.85 16.21
CA ASP A 90 -10.91 -21.79 15.98
C ASP A 90 -11.88 -21.24 14.91
N LYS A 91 -12.13 -19.94 14.93
CA LYS A 91 -12.94 -19.26 13.91
C LYS A 91 -12.30 -19.34 12.53
N CYS A 92 -11.00 -19.04 12.41
CA CYS A 92 -10.25 -19.18 11.16
C CYS A 92 -10.35 -20.61 10.61
N LEU A 93 -10.14 -21.62 11.47
CA LEU A 93 -10.20 -23.02 11.06
C LEU A 93 -11.59 -23.43 10.59
N SER A 94 -12.64 -23.00 11.29
CA SER A 94 -14.03 -23.28 10.88
C SER A 94 -14.36 -22.69 9.50
N TYR A 95 -13.90 -21.47 9.20
CA TYR A 95 -14.08 -20.87 7.89
C TYR A 95 -13.23 -21.57 6.82
N ALA A 96 -12.00 -21.93 7.14
CA ALA A 96 -11.10 -22.65 6.23
C ALA A 96 -11.70 -23.99 5.80
N GLN A 97 -12.18 -24.78 6.76
CA GLN A 97 -12.82 -26.08 6.47
C GLN A 97 -14.07 -25.91 5.60
N SER A 98 -14.95 -24.97 5.97
CA SER A 98 -16.18 -24.73 5.21
C SER A 98 -15.92 -24.25 3.79
N LEU A 99 -14.91 -23.40 3.58
CA LEU A 99 -14.56 -22.90 2.26
C LEU A 99 -13.86 -23.97 1.40
N TYR A 100 -13.01 -24.81 2.01
CA TYR A 100 -12.43 -25.97 1.32
C TYR A 100 -13.51 -26.95 0.85
N GLU A 101 -14.46 -27.34 1.71
CA GLU A 101 -15.58 -28.16 1.33
C GLU A 101 -16.43 -27.54 0.22
N PHE A 102 -16.60 -26.21 0.23
CA PHE A 102 -17.26 -25.47 -0.84
C PHE A 102 -16.47 -25.55 -2.15
N ALA A 103 -15.14 -25.43 -2.10
CA ALA A 103 -14.27 -25.53 -3.28
C ALA A 103 -14.37 -26.91 -3.95
N VAL A 104 -14.34 -28.01 -3.16
CA VAL A 104 -14.36 -29.38 -3.69
C VAL A 104 -15.75 -29.89 -4.03
N SER A 105 -16.81 -29.29 -3.50
CA SER A 105 -18.20 -29.62 -3.82
C SER A 105 -18.77 -28.88 -5.03
N SER A 106 -18.10 -27.78 -5.46
CA SER A 106 -18.44 -27.04 -6.66
C SER A 106 -17.81 -27.67 -7.92
N PRO A 107 -18.25 -27.29 -9.13
CA PRO A 107 -17.55 -27.68 -10.35
C PRO A 107 -16.08 -27.23 -10.32
N LEU A 108 -15.18 -28.19 -10.55
CA LEU A 108 -13.75 -27.90 -10.54
C LEU A 108 -13.34 -27.05 -11.75
N GLY A 109 -12.47 -26.07 -11.53
CA GLY A 109 -11.92 -25.20 -12.57
C GLY A 109 -11.39 -23.91 -12.01
N THR A 110 -10.57 -23.23 -12.79
CA THR A 110 -9.97 -21.94 -12.41
C THR A 110 -10.99 -20.80 -12.43
N THR A 111 -10.69 -19.76 -11.68
CA THR A 111 -11.46 -18.50 -11.65
C THR A 111 -11.50 -17.88 -13.04
N PRO A 112 -12.68 -17.51 -13.58
CA PRO A 112 -12.73 -16.63 -14.74
C PRO A 112 -12.03 -15.32 -14.45
N SER A 113 -11.10 -14.90 -15.30
CA SER A 113 -10.45 -13.62 -15.18
C SER A 113 -10.67 -12.82 -16.47
N ASP A 114 -10.85 -11.52 -16.33
CA ASP A 114 -10.99 -10.59 -17.47
C ASP A 114 -9.62 -10.17 -18.03
N GLY A 115 -8.62 -11.08 -17.96
CA GLY A 115 -7.25 -10.85 -18.40
C GLY A 115 -6.28 -10.52 -17.26
N TYR A 116 -6.78 -10.34 -16.05
CA TYR A 116 -5.98 -10.10 -14.85
C TYR A 116 -5.83 -11.40 -14.04
N TYR A 117 -4.60 -11.77 -13.64
CA TYR A 117 -4.31 -12.89 -12.73
C TYR A 117 -4.95 -14.23 -13.15
N THR A 118 -4.82 -14.60 -14.42
CA THR A 118 -5.35 -15.87 -14.94
C THR A 118 -4.60 -17.04 -14.34
N SER A 119 -5.27 -17.87 -13.53
CA SER A 119 -4.71 -19.09 -12.96
C SER A 119 -4.57 -20.19 -14.02
N SER A 120 -3.45 -20.90 -14.02
CA SER A 120 -3.17 -22.02 -14.91
C SER A 120 -3.56 -23.38 -14.35
N SER A 121 -3.81 -23.48 -13.05
CA SER A 121 -4.15 -24.71 -12.32
C SER A 121 -4.96 -24.36 -11.07
N TYR A 122 -5.58 -25.35 -10.48
CA TYR A 122 -6.24 -25.31 -9.17
C TYR A 122 -5.83 -26.48 -8.27
N TYR A 123 -5.06 -27.42 -8.80
CA TYR A 123 -4.65 -28.60 -8.04
C TYR A 123 -3.56 -28.29 -7.01
N ASP A 124 -2.71 -27.34 -7.30
CA ASP A 124 -1.70 -26.83 -6.35
C ASP A 124 -2.35 -26.13 -5.17
N ASP A 125 -3.37 -25.30 -5.43
CA ASP A 125 -4.13 -24.60 -4.40
C ASP A 125 -4.91 -25.57 -3.50
N LEU A 126 -5.54 -26.58 -4.10
CA LEU A 126 -6.19 -27.65 -3.36
C LEU A 126 -5.18 -28.46 -2.52
N THR A 127 -4.00 -28.76 -3.09
CA THR A 127 -2.93 -29.45 -2.37
C THR A 127 -2.46 -28.62 -1.17
N TRP A 128 -2.19 -27.33 -1.40
CA TRP A 128 -1.75 -26.39 -0.39
C TRP A 128 -2.76 -26.24 0.74
N SER A 129 -4.02 -26.06 0.40
CA SER A 129 -5.13 -25.94 1.33
C SER A 129 -5.33 -27.23 2.17
N ALA A 130 -5.33 -28.38 1.53
CA ALA A 130 -5.48 -29.68 2.21
C ALA A 130 -4.33 -29.94 3.21
N LEU A 131 -3.09 -29.62 2.85
CA LEU A 131 -1.94 -29.78 3.76
C LEU A 131 -2.07 -28.88 5.00
N TRP A 132 -2.46 -27.63 4.86
CA TRP A 132 -2.67 -26.74 6.00
C TRP A 132 -3.85 -27.16 6.88
N LEU A 133 -4.91 -27.70 6.29
CA LEU A 133 -6.02 -28.30 7.04
C LEU A 133 -5.57 -29.55 7.81
N TYR A 134 -4.75 -30.40 7.19
CA TYR A 134 -4.15 -31.55 7.88
C TYR A 134 -3.30 -31.14 9.09
N ILE A 135 -2.46 -30.11 8.93
CA ILE A 135 -1.61 -29.60 10.02
C ILE A 135 -2.45 -29.14 11.22
N ASN A 136 -3.60 -28.51 10.97
CA ASN A 136 -4.46 -27.99 12.03
C ASN A 136 -5.32 -29.08 12.68
N THR A 137 -5.80 -30.06 11.91
CA THR A 137 -6.82 -31.02 12.36
C THR A 137 -6.29 -32.43 12.67
N GLY A 138 -5.21 -32.82 11.99
CA GLY A 138 -4.73 -34.22 11.99
C GLY A 138 -5.63 -35.17 11.23
N GLU A 139 -6.69 -34.70 10.56
CA GLU A 139 -7.65 -35.57 9.85
C GLU A 139 -7.02 -36.12 8.57
N LYS A 140 -6.90 -37.46 8.53
CA LYS A 140 -6.25 -38.19 7.44
C LYS A 140 -6.82 -37.87 6.05
N LYS A 141 -8.12 -37.54 5.97
CA LYS A 141 -8.77 -37.20 4.69
C LYS A 141 -8.03 -36.09 3.94
N TYR A 142 -7.58 -35.05 4.64
CA TYR A 142 -6.87 -33.94 4.02
C TYR A 142 -5.50 -34.34 3.48
N LEU A 143 -4.78 -35.23 4.18
CA LEU A 143 -3.51 -35.76 3.68
C LEU A 143 -3.71 -36.67 2.47
N ASP A 144 -4.76 -37.49 2.47
CA ASP A 144 -5.13 -38.36 1.34
C ASP A 144 -5.56 -37.51 0.13
N ASP A 145 -6.31 -36.44 0.34
CA ASP A 145 -6.68 -35.45 -0.69
C ASP A 145 -5.42 -34.80 -1.30
N ALA A 146 -4.51 -34.26 -0.46
CA ALA A 146 -3.26 -33.68 -0.90
C ALA A 146 -2.43 -34.67 -1.74
N ALA A 147 -2.27 -35.92 -1.26
CA ALA A 147 -1.55 -36.96 -2.00
C ALA A 147 -2.22 -37.31 -3.36
N ASN A 148 -3.53 -37.18 -3.45
CA ASN A 148 -4.25 -37.39 -4.71
C ASN A 148 -4.06 -36.22 -5.66
N TYR A 149 -4.14 -34.96 -5.20
CA TYR A 149 -3.93 -33.77 -6.03
C TYR A 149 -2.47 -33.66 -6.51
N MET A 150 -1.50 -34.06 -5.69
CA MET A 150 -0.08 -34.11 -6.06
C MET A 150 0.21 -34.96 -7.31
N LYS A 151 -0.68 -35.88 -7.69
CA LYS A 151 -0.54 -36.66 -8.94
C LYS A 151 -0.69 -35.79 -10.19
N ASN A 152 -1.31 -34.62 -10.06
CA ASN A 152 -1.50 -33.67 -11.14
C ASN A 152 -0.33 -32.67 -11.24
N TYR A 153 0.74 -32.85 -10.49
CA TYR A 153 1.91 -32.00 -10.54
C TYR A 153 2.53 -31.98 -11.94
N SER A 154 2.48 -30.84 -12.56
CA SER A 154 2.98 -30.65 -13.95
C SER A 154 3.95 -29.47 -14.09
N SER A 155 4.37 -28.87 -12.98
CA SER A 155 5.14 -27.64 -13.01
C SER A 155 6.62 -27.87 -13.34
N ASN A 156 7.14 -27.08 -14.29
CA ASN A 156 8.55 -26.90 -14.55
C ASN A 156 9.11 -25.62 -13.91
N GLN A 157 8.33 -24.97 -13.05
CA GLN A 157 8.74 -23.72 -12.40
C GLN A 157 9.78 -23.97 -11.31
N ASN A 158 10.64 -22.99 -11.09
CA ASN A 158 11.75 -23.06 -10.14
C ASN A 158 11.44 -22.34 -8.82
N HIS A 159 10.27 -21.71 -8.73
CA HIS A 159 9.78 -20.96 -7.59
C HIS A 159 8.27 -21.09 -7.52
N PHE A 160 7.67 -20.68 -6.41
CA PHE A 160 6.23 -20.48 -6.31
C PHE A 160 5.87 -19.02 -6.59
N ASP A 161 4.64 -18.75 -6.98
CA ASP A 161 4.08 -17.43 -7.17
C ASP A 161 2.55 -17.47 -7.05
N TRP A 162 1.87 -16.34 -7.29
CA TRP A 162 0.41 -16.24 -7.23
C TRP A 162 -0.35 -17.21 -8.16
N ASN A 163 0.28 -17.64 -9.24
CA ASN A 163 -0.29 -18.58 -10.21
C ASN A 163 0.10 -20.04 -9.93
N ASN A 164 1.12 -20.28 -9.10
CA ASN A 164 1.68 -21.62 -8.95
C ASN A 164 2.28 -21.88 -7.56
N MET A 165 1.59 -22.66 -6.75
CA MET A 165 2.02 -23.02 -5.42
C MET A 165 2.69 -24.41 -5.34
N TRP A 166 2.93 -25.08 -6.46
CA TRP A 166 3.41 -26.47 -6.48
C TRP A 166 4.68 -26.71 -5.68
N ILE A 167 5.68 -25.85 -5.76
CA ILE A 167 6.94 -26.07 -5.07
C ILE A 167 6.78 -25.89 -3.55
N ALA A 168 6.00 -24.91 -3.13
CA ALA A 168 5.67 -24.69 -1.71
C ALA A 168 4.84 -25.86 -1.15
N ALA A 169 3.82 -26.31 -1.89
CA ALA A 169 3.01 -27.47 -1.54
C ALA A 169 3.87 -28.74 -1.43
N ARG A 170 4.84 -28.93 -2.35
CA ARG A 170 5.77 -30.06 -2.32
C ARG A 170 6.70 -30.03 -1.11
N CYS A 171 7.22 -28.84 -0.73
CA CYS A 171 8.04 -28.69 0.48
C CYS A 171 7.25 -29.12 1.71
N LEU A 172 6.03 -28.62 1.85
CA LEU A 172 5.17 -28.94 2.98
C LEU A 172 4.77 -30.41 3.02
N TYR A 173 4.43 -31.01 1.86
CA TYR A 173 4.13 -32.43 1.71
C TYR A 173 5.34 -33.29 2.11
N ALA A 174 6.54 -32.96 1.63
CA ALA A 174 7.77 -33.65 1.95
C ALA A 174 8.12 -33.59 3.44
N GLU A 175 7.87 -32.44 4.08
CA GLU A 175 8.06 -32.30 5.51
C GLU A 175 7.10 -33.19 6.31
N ILE A 176 5.82 -33.17 5.99
CA ILE A 176 4.77 -33.92 6.70
C ILE A 176 4.98 -35.43 6.52
N THR A 177 5.20 -35.87 5.30
CA THR A 177 5.26 -37.30 4.94
C THR A 177 6.65 -37.92 5.02
N LYS A 178 7.70 -37.08 5.14
CA LYS A 178 9.10 -37.47 5.04
C LYS A 178 9.45 -38.08 3.67
N ASP A 179 8.78 -37.62 2.61
CA ASP A 179 8.96 -38.12 1.26
C ASP A 179 10.29 -37.69 0.64
N ALA A 180 11.22 -38.61 0.55
CA ALA A 180 12.56 -38.38 -0.01
C ALA A 180 12.52 -38.05 -1.52
N GLU A 181 11.54 -38.54 -2.26
CA GLU A 181 11.42 -38.22 -3.69
C GLU A 181 11.07 -36.75 -3.91
N SER A 182 10.17 -36.22 -3.11
CA SER A 182 9.81 -34.80 -3.13
C SER A 182 11.01 -33.93 -2.79
N TRP A 183 11.78 -34.26 -1.75
CA TRP A 183 13.01 -33.53 -1.43
C TRP A 183 14.06 -33.58 -2.55
N ASN A 184 14.24 -34.73 -3.21
CA ASN A 184 15.12 -34.84 -4.38
C ASN A 184 14.69 -33.95 -5.55
N LYS A 185 13.40 -33.85 -5.80
CA LYS A 185 12.87 -32.94 -6.85
C LYS A 185 13.11 -31.48 -6.50
N ILE A 186 12.89 -31.08 -5.24
CA ILE A 186 13.17 -29.73 -4.77
C ILE A 186 14.66 -29.41 -4.91
N LYS A 187 15.53 -30.36 -4.51
CA LYS A 187 16.98 -30.23 -4.69
C LYS A 187 17.37 -29.96 -6.14
N THR A 188 16.83 -30.75 -7.06
CA THR A 188 17.10 -30.57 -8.50
C THR A 188 16.67 -29.18 -8.99
N THR A 189 15.54 -28.68 -8.49
CA THR A 189 15.08 -27.33 -8.80
C THR A 189 16.05 -26.27 -8.27
N LEU A 190 16.50 -26.40 -7.04
CA LEU A 190 17.47 -25.45 -6.45
C LEU A 190 18.83 -25.49 -7.14
N ASP A 191 19.33 -26.70 -7.51
CA ASP A 191 20.55 -26.83 -8.33
C ASP A 191 20.42 -26.08 -9.68
N ASN A 192 19.23 -26.11 -10.30
CA ASN A 192 18.96 -25.30 -11.49
C ASN A 192 18.92 -23.81 -11.19
N CYS A 193 18.31 -23.38 -10.10
CA CYS A 193 18.29 -21.96 -9.68
C CYS A 193 19.70 -21.39 -9.56
N MET A 194 20.62 -22.16 -8.96
CA MET A 194 21.99 -21.75 -8.74
C MET A 194 22.84 -21.70 -10.03
N THR A 195 22.47 -22.44 -11.08
CA THR A 195 23.38 -22.68 -12.22
C THR A 195 22.88 -22.22 -13.57
N LYS A 196 21.55 -22.13 -13.77
CA LYS A 196 20.98 -21.91 -15.11
C LYS A 196 20.42 -20.52 -15.35
N TYR A 197 20.16 -19.78 -14.30
CA TYR A 197 19.41 -18.52 -14.37
C TYR A 197 20.25 -17.29 -14.03
N ASN A 198 21.55 -17.45 -13.87
CA ASN A 198 22.43 -16.38 -13.43
C ASN A 198 22.60 -15.29 -14.49
N THR A 199 22.41 -14.05 -14.09
CA THR A 199 22.88 -12.87 -14.80
C THR A 199 24.41 -12.79 -14.79
N PRO A 200 25.04 -11.86 -15.51
CA PRO A 200 26.49 -11.64 -15.46
C PRO A 200 27.05 -11.45 -14.04
N GLU A 201 26.30 -10.87 -13.13
CA GLU A 201 26.70 -10.65 -11.73
C GLU A 201 26.28 -11.79 -10.77
N GLY A 202 25.65 -12.83 -11.29
CA GLY A 202 25.25 -14.01 -10.51
C GLY A 202 23.89 -13.88 -9.81
N TYR A 203 23.09 -12.87 -10.16
CA TYR A 203 21.71 -12.79 -9.73
C TYR A 203 20.87 -13.82 -10.48
N ALA A 204 20.01 -14.57 -9.77
CA ALA A 204 19.14 -15.55 -10.39
C ALA A 204 17.89 -14.89 -10.97
N PHE A 205 17.87 -14.71 -12.28
CA PHE A 205 16.81 -14.06 -13.04
C PHE A 205 15.86 -15.08 -13.64
N PHE A 206 14.60 -15.12 -13.18
CA PHE A 206 13.61 -16.10 -13.65
C PHE A 206 12.57 -15.50 -14.61
N SER A 207 12.27 -14.23 -14.48
CA SER A 207 11.30 -13.51 -15.28
C SER A 207 11.63 -12.03 -15.34
N TYR A 208 11.24 -11.38 -16.41
CA TYR A 208 11.46 -9.95 -16.61
C TYR A 208 10.50 -9.08 -15.76
N TRP A 209 9.28 -9.54 -15.49
CA TRP A 209 8.32 -8.80 -14.67
C TRP A 209 8.40 -9.24 -13.21
N GLY A 210 8.86 -8.36 -12.36
CA GLY A 210 9.00 -8.65 -10.94
C GLY A 210 10.08 -9.69 -10.63
N SER A 211 11.25 -9.57 -11.26
CA SER A 211 12.34 -10.54 -11.10
C SER A 211 12.73 -10.78 -9.65
N ALA A 212 12.71 -9.73 -8.81
CA ALA A 212 13.05 -9.81 -7.39
C ALA A 212 12.04 -10.65 -6.59
N ARG A 213 10.75 -10.58 -6.91
CA ARG A 213 9.72 -11.45 -6.31
C ARG A 213 10.05 -12.92 -6.51
N HIS A 214 10.30 -13.32 -7.73
CA HIS A 214 10.61 -14.71 -8.09
C HIS A 214 11.91 -15.19 -7.44
N ASN A 215 12.92 -14.32 -7.42
CA ASN A 215 14.18 -14.60 -6.74
C ASN A 215 13.98 -14.82 -5.23
N CYS A 216 13.23 -13.96 -4.55
CA CYS A 216 12.93 -14.12 -3.12
C CYS A 216 12.13 -15.39 -2.81
N ASN A 217 11.19 -15.79 -3.68
CA ASN A 217 10.45 -17.03 -3.54
C ASN A 217 11.36 -18.26 -3.66
N ALA A 218 12.34 -18.21 -4.58
CA ALA A 218 13.36 -19.26 -4.70
C ALA A 218 14.31 -19.29 -3.48
N GLN A 219 14.69 -18.11 -2.95
CA GLN A 219 15.47 -18.02 -1.70
C GLN A 219 14.71 -18.66 -0.53
N MET A 220 13.41 -18.37 -0.37
CA MET A 220 12.60 -18.98 0.69
C MET A 220 12.56 -20.50 0.56
N THR A 221 12.41 -21.02 -0.66
CA THR A 221 12.48 -22.48 -0.94
C THR A 221 13.84 -23.07 -0.53
N ALA A 222 14.93 -22.38 -0.84
CA ALA A 222 16.31 -22.76 -0.48
C ALA A 222 16.50 -22.87 1.03
N LEU A 223 16.04 -21.87 1.78
CA LEU A 223 16.13 -21.83 3.24
C LEU A 223 15.29 -22.94 3.90
N ILE A 224 14.09 -23.20 3.38
CA ILE A 224 13.24 -24.31 3.82
C ILE A 224 13.93 -25.65 3.55
N TYR A 225 14.49 -25.84 2.35
CA TYR A 225 15.19 -27.08 2.02
C TYR A 225 16.33 -27.36 3.00
N ASP A 226 17.20 -26.40 3.22
CA ASP A 226 18.36 -26.56 4.10
C ASP A 226 17.96 -26.84 5.55
N LYS A 227 16.94 -26.15 6.06
CA LYS A 227 16.38 -26.36 7.40
C LYS A 227 15.96 -27.82 7.64
N TYR A 228 15.28 -28.43 6.69
CA TYR A 228 14.75 -29.80 6.83
C TYR A 228 15.73 -30.89 6.39
N ASN A 229 16.79 -30.56 5.66
CA ASN A 229 17.78 -31.52 5.18
C ASN A 229 19.16 -31.35 5.83
N ASN A 230 19.28 -30.49 6.87
CA ASN A 230 20.53 -30.22 7.60
C ASN A 230 21.70 -29.85 6.65
N CYS A 231 21.44 -28.97 5.70
CA CYS A 231 22.38 -28.49 4.72
C CYS A 231 22.50 -26.95 4.86
N LEU A 232 23.52 -26.32 4.28
CA LEU A 232 23.71 -24.86 4.27
C LEU A 232 24.05 -24.32 2.86
N VAL A 233 24.11 -25.19 1.88
CA VAL A 233 24.55 -24.82 0.52
C VAL A 233 23.59 -23.81 -0.13
N TYR A 234 22.32 -24.08 0.00
CA TYR A 234 21.27 -23.22 -0.61
C TYR A 234 21.00 -21.97 0.22
N SER A 235 21.21 -22.05 1.53
CA SER A 235 21.12 -20.88 2.43
C SER A 235 22.22 -19.86 2.15
N GLU A 236 23.46 -20.32 1.89
CA GLU A 236 24.55 -19.42 1.45
C GLU A 236 24.26 -18.76 0.11
N TRP A 237 23.69 -19.51 -0.84
CA TRP A 237 23.22 -18.94 -2.11
C TRP A 237 22.11 -17.90 -1.86
N ALA A 238 21.09 -18.22 -1.07
CA ALA A 238 20.00 -17.30 -0.74
C ALA A 238 20.53 -16.00 -0.11
N LYS A 239 21.51 -16.10 0.80
CA LYS A 239 22.19 -14.96 1.40
C LYS A 239 22.84 -14.07 0.35
N GLY A 240 23.59 -14.65 -0.61
CA GLY A 240 24.21 -13.89 -1.70
C GLY A 240 23.20 -13.18 -2.57
N GLN A 241 22.05 -13.81 -2.87
CA GLN A 241 20.95 -13.21 -3.63
C GLN A 241 20.32 -12.03 -2.87
N MET A 242 20.11 -12.19 -1.55
CA MET A 242 19.58 -11.10 -0.73
C MET A 242 20.56 -9.93 -0.62
N GLU A 243 21.85 -10.20 -0.46
CA GLU A 243 22.90 -9.16 -0.46
C GLU A 243 22.90 -8.37 -1.78
N TYR A 244 22.71 -9.06 -2.93
CA TYR A 244 22.57 -8.41 -4.23
C TYR A 244 21.36 -7.44 -4.22
N LEU A 245 20.19 -7.89 -3.79
CA LEU A 245 18.98 -7.05 -3.71
C LEU A 245 19.15 -5.87 -2.75
N MET A 246 19.99 -6.00 -1.72
CA MET A 246 20.29 -4.95 -0.75
C MET A 246 21.37 -3.96 -1.21
N GLY A 247 21.91 -4.12 -2.43
CA GLY A 247 22.82 -3.15 -3.03
C GLY A 247 24.24 -3.68 -3.33
N LYS A 248 24.53 -4.95 -3.04
CA LYS A 248 25.81 -5.57 -3.41
C LYS A 248 25.81 -6.00 -4.88
N ASN A 249 25.66 -5.02 -5.77
CA ASN A 249 25.63 -5.15 -7.23
C ASN A 249 26.39 -3.98 -7.86
N SER A 250 26.68 -4.04 -9.16
CA SER A 250 27.48 -3.02 -9.84
C SER A 250 26.84 -1.64 -9.85
N LEU A 251 25.50 -1.58 -9.79
CA LEU A 251 24.75 -0.33 -9.72
C LEU A 251 24.76 0.29 -8.31
N ASN A 252 25.28 -0.44 -7.30
CA ASN A 252 25.09 -0.08 -5.89
C ASN A 252 23.63 0.25 -5.55
N ARG A 253 22.68 -0.45 -6.20
CA ARG A 253 21.24 -0.20 -6.14
C ARG A 253 20.57 -1.13 -5.15
N CYS A 254 19.92 -0.56 -4.13
CA CYS A 254 19.05 -1.30 -3.23
C CYS A 254 17.61 -1.35 -3.80
N TYR A 255 17.07 -2.56 -3.97
CA TYR A 255 15.73 -2.81 -4.50
C TYR A 255 14.64 -2.80 -3.41
N ILE A 256 14.97 -2.40 -2.18
CA ILE A 256 14.05 -2.23 -1.07
C ILE A 256 13.90 -0.73 -0.80
N THR A 257 12.69 -0.22 -0.94
CA THR A 257 12.42 1.22 -0.82
C THR A 257 12.60 1.74 0.61
N GLY A 258 13.17 2.92 0.75
CA GLY A 258 13.37 3.56 2.04
C GLY A 258 14.34 2.85 2.99
N PHE A 259 15.10 1.84 2.52
CA PHE A 259 16.04 1.09 3.35
C PHE A 259 17.38 1.84 3.54
N ASN A 260 17.89 2.45 2.48
CA ASN A 260 19.11 3.26 2.51
C ASN A 260 19.10 4.34 1.41
N GLU A 261 20.15 5.16 1.35
CA GLU A 261 20.27 6.26 0.39
C GLU A 261 20.31 5.82 -1.09
N ASN A 262 20.70 4.57 -1.36
CA ASN A 262 20.79 3.99 -2.68
C ASN A 262 19.53 3.21 -3.08
N SER A 263 18.48 3.28 -2.26
CA SER A 263 17.20 2.64 -2.54
C SER A 263 16.52 3.24 -3.76
N VAL A 264 15.80 2.38 -4.50
CA VAL A 264 14.87 2.79 -5.58
C VAL A 264 13.86 3.79 -5.04
N LYS A 265 13.50 4.79 -5.85
CA LYS A 265 12.65 5.92 -5.46
C LYS A 265 11.35 5.99 -6.25
N PHE A 266 11.40 5.74 -7.56
CA PHE A 266 10.27 6.01 -8.47
C PHE A 266 9.46 4.74 -8.71
N LEU A 267 8.60 4.42 -7.75
CA LEU A 267 7.78 3.23 -7.79
C LEU A 267 6.67 3.33 -8.84
N HIS A 268 6.37 2.23 -9.51
CA HIS A 268 5.11 2.07 -10.22
C HIS A 268 4.00 1.76 -9.22
N HIS A 269 3.61 2.77 -8.43
CA HIS A 269 2.59 2.65 -7.39
C HIS A 269 1.84 3.97 -7.21
N ARG A 270 0.55 3.99 -7.51
CA ARG A 270 -0.29 5.19 -7.52
C ARG A 270 -0.27 5.94 -6.20
N GLY A 271 -0.44 5.24 -5.07
CA GLY A 271 -0.41 5.84 -3.74
C GLY A 271 0.95 6.44 -3.38
N ALA A 272 2.07 5.78 -3.77
CA ALA A 272 3.42 6.32 -3.53
C ALA A 272 3.71 7.52 -4.44
N SER A 273 3.26 7.50 -5.69
CA SER A 273 3.30 8.66 -6.59
C SER A 273 2.55 9.86 -5.99
N GLY A 274 1.35 9.63 -5.46
CA GLY A 274 0.55 10.62 -4.75
C GLY A 274 -0.03 11.74 -5.63
N LEU A 275 0.10 11.67 -6.95
CA LEU A 275 -0.36 12.68 -7.89
C LEU A 275 -1.21 12.09 -8.99
N ALA A 276 -2.24 12.83 -9.43
CA ALA A 276 -3.03 12.53 -10.62
C ALA A 276 -2.38 13.21 -11.84
N ILE A 277 -1.32 12.61 -12.34
CA ILE A 277 -0.52 13.12 -13.46
C ILE A 277 -0.24 12.02 -14.47
N ASP A 278 0.51 12.33 -15.50
CA ASP A 278 0.99 11.31 -16.43
C ASP A 278 1.94 10.34 -15.72
N VAL A 279 1.75 9.03 -15.91
CA VAL A 279 2.60 7.99 -15.33
C VAL A 279 4.06 8.06 -15.83
N ASP A 280 4.31 8.69 -16.97
CA ASP A 280 5.65 8.91 -17.51
C ASP A 280 6.44 9.95 -16.71
N GLU A 281 5.79 10.75 -15.88
CA GLU A 281 6.48 11.64 -14.96
C GLU A 281 6.92 10.87 -13.71
N ASN A 282 8.21 10.92 -13.42
CA ASN A 282 8.75 10.33 -12.20
C ASN A 282 8.28 11.11 -10.98
N THR A 283 7.45 10.48 -10.16
CA THR A 283 6.93 11.07 -8.92
C THR A 283 7.17 10.16 -7.72
N HIS A 284 7.52 10.80 -6.62
CA HIS A 284 7.83 10.14 -5.37
C HIS A 284 7.38 11.05 -4.22
N ARG A 285 6.08 11.04 -3.95
CA ARG A 285 5.51 11.85 -2.87
C ARG A 285 5.58 11.13 -1.53
N HIS A 286 5.35 9.83 -1.53
CA HIS A 286 5.34 9.00 -0.33
C HIS A 286 6.36 7.88 -0.45
N THR A 287 7.15 7.70 0.60
CA THR A 287 8.07 6.56 0.68
C THR A 287 7.37 5.35 1.25
N LEU A 288 7.14 4.34 0.42
CA LEU A 288 6.61 3.05 0.85
C LEU A 288 7.73 2.19 1.45
N VAL A 289 8.11 2.50 2.70
CA VAL A 289 9.27 1.90 3.36
C VAL A 289 9.18 0.38 3.44
N GLY A 290 10.21 -0.32 2.98
CA GLY A 290 10.32 -1.78 3.04
C GLY A 290 9.62 -2.51 1.90
N ALA A 291 9.13 -1.83 0.87
CA ALA A 291 8.58 -2.50 -0.30
C ALA A 291 9.70 -2.99 -1.23
N LEU A 292 9.60 -4.24 -1.67
CA LEU A 292 10.46 -4.82 -2.70
C LEU A 292 9.91 -4.43 -4.07
N VAL A 293 10.76 -3.80 -4.90
CA VAL A 293 10.41 -3.48 -6.29
C VAL A 293 10.63 -4.66 -7.24
N GLY A 294 10.19 -4.52 -8.48
CA GLY A 294 10.32 -5.53 -9.53
C GLY A 294 11.73 -6.08 -9.73
N GLY A 295 12.76 -5.26 -9.56
CA GLY A 295 14.16 -5.68 -9.60
C GLY A 295 14.85 -5.52 -10.95
N PRO A 296 16.07 -6.04 -11.13
CA PRO A 296 16.88 -5.88 -12.33
C PRO A 296 16.36 -6.69 -13.52
N ASP A 297 16.82 -6.33 -14.72
CA ASP A 297 16.70 -7.17 -15.91
C ASP A 297 17.71 -8.34 -15.94
N GLY A 298 17.65 -9.17 -16.99
CA GLY A 298 18.57 -10.30 -17.15
C GLY A 298 20.03 -9.94 -17.47
N ASN A 299 20.34 -8.64 -17.57
CA ASN A 299 21.70 -8.10 -17.80
C ASN A 299 22.16 -7.23 -16.62
N ASP A 300 21.53 -7.35 -15.47
CA ASP A 300 21.79 -6.56 -14.25
C ASP A 300 21.51 -5.04 -14.39
N ASN A 301 20.75 -4.61 -15.42
CA ASN A 301 20.33 -3.22 -15.53
C ASN A 301 19.05 -2.96 -14.76
N HIS A 302 18.86 -1.70 -14.37
CA HIS A 302 17.64 -1.25 -13.71
C HIS A 302 17.36 0.20 -14.05
N ASN A 303 16.13 0.47 -14.49
CA ASN A 303 15.62 1.82 -14.74
C ASN A 303 14.71 2.26 -13.59
N ASP A 304 15.18 3.21 -12.76
CA ASP A 304 14.39 3.77 -11.66
C ASP A 304 13.38 4.79 -12.23
N SER A 305 12.24 4.32 -12.67
CA SER A 305 11.20 5.14 -13.31
C SER A 305 9.80 4.67 -12.94
N THR A 306 8.91 5.62 -12.64
CA THR A 306 7.50 5.33 -12.31
C THR A 306 6.78 4.61 -13.45
N SER A 307 7.10 4.89 -14.70
CA SER A 307 6.47 4.24 -15.86
C SER A 307 6.95 2.81 -16.12
N ASP A 308 8.08 2.42 -15.54
CA ASP A 308 8.64 1.07 -15.71
C ASP A 308 8.01 0.10 -14.70
N TYR A 309 6.83 -0.43 -15.04
CA TYR A 309 6.10 -1.35 -14.18
C TYR A 309 6.79 -2.73 -14.02
N GLU A 310 7.59 -3.17 -14.97
CA GLU A 310 8.29 -4.45 -14.90
C GLU A 310 9.35 -4.46 -13.80
N GLN A 311 10.08 -3.36 -13.64
CA GLN A 311 11.20 -3.23 -12.72
C GLN A 311 10.86 -2.48 -11.43
N ASN A 312 9.82 -1.62 -11.42
CA ASN A 312 9.51 -0.75 -10.29
C ASN A 312 8.13 -0.96 -9.66
N GLU A 313 7.33 -1.90 -10.15
CA GLU A 313 6.09 -2.27 -9.47
C GLU A 313 6.39 -2.83 -8.08
N VAL A 314 5.48 -2.58 -7.14
CA VAL A 314 5.47 -3.15 -5.80
C VAL A 314 4.10 -3.75 -5.53
N ALA A 315 4.07 -4.93 -4.91
CA ALA A 315 2.83 -5.64 -4.62
C ALA A 315 2.96 -6.48 -3.34
N ILE A 316 1.82 -6.90 -2.79
CA ILE A 316 1.79 -7.72 -1.58
C ILE A 316 2.52 -9.06 -1.81
N ASP A 317 2.33 -9.66 -2.98
CA ASP A 317 2.98 -10.93 -3.34
C ASP A 317 4.50 -10.77 -3.55
N TYR A 318 4.99 -9.58 -3.96
CA TYR A 318 6.43 -9.30 -4.03
C TYR A 318 7.07 -9.38 -2.64
N ASN A 319 6.42 -8.79 -1.64
CA ASN A 319 6.90 -8.81 -0.27
C ASN A 319 6.71 -10.16 0.43
N ALA A 320 5.80 -11.02 0.00
CA ALA A 320 5.52 -12.29 0.69
C ALA A 320 6.76 -13.19 0.76
N GLY A 321 7.37 -13.51 -0.38
CA GLY A 321 8.61 -14.29 -0.43
C GLY A 321 9.81 -13.57 0.17
N PHE A 322 9.90 -12.25 -0.02
CA PHE A 322 10.95 -11.41 0.54
C PHE A 322 10.96 -11.47 2.08
N VAL A 323 9.82 -11.27 2.72
CA VAL A 323 9.69 -11.36 4.20
C VAL A 323 10.00 -12.78 4.68
N GLY A 324 9.53 -13.82 3.96
CA GLY A 324 9.84 -15.22 4.28
C GLY A 324 11.34 -15.53 4.18
N ALA A 325 12.00 -15.06 3.13
CA ALA A 325 13.44 -15.21 2.94
C ALA A 325 14.24 -14.48 4.02
N LEU A 326 13.87 -13.23 4.33
CA LEU A 326 14.49 -12.46 5.43
C LEU A 326 14.37 -13.17 6.78
N ALA A 327 13.18 -13.72 7.09
CA ALA A 327 12.96 -14.44 8.35
C ALA A 327 13.86 -15.67 8.45
N GLY A 328 13.99 -16.45 7.37
CA GLY A 328 14.88 -17.62 7.33
C GLY A 328 16.37 -17.24 7.42
N LEU A 329 16.78 -16.17 6.74
CA LEU A 329 18.15 -15.66 6.85
C LEU A 329 18.45 -15.13 8.25
N TYR A 330 17.50 -14.45 8.88
CA TYR A 330 17.64 -13.98 10.25
C TYR A 330 17.78 -15.15 11.24
N GLU A 331 17.02 -16.22 11.07
CA GLU A 331 17.13 -17.43 11.89
C GLU A 331 18.55 -18.05 11.82
N LEU A 332 19.16 -18.03 10.63
CA LEU A 332 20.47 -18.65 10.40
C LEU A 332 21.66 -17.73 10.73
N TYR A 333 21.55 -16.45 10.43
CA TYR A 333 22.69 -15.53 10.46
C TYR A 333 22.50 -14.33 11.41
N GLY A 334 21.36 -14.20 12.07
CA GLY A 334 21.02 -13.06 12.93
C GLY A 334 21.79 -12.98 14.25
N GLU A 335 22.60 -13.97 14.63
CA GLU A 335 23.54 -14.00 15.77
C GLU A 335 23.01 -13.39 17.08
N GLY A 336 21.72 -13.54 17.37
CA GLY A 336 21.08 -13.01 18.57
C GLY A 336 20.94 -11.48 18.59
N GLN A 337 21.08 -10.81 17.45
CA GLN A 337 20.71 -9.41 17.34
C GLN A 337 19.25 -9.25 17.76
N LYS A 338 19.02 -8.31 18.67
CA LYS A 338 17.66 -7.98 19.08
C LYS A 338 17.04 -7.06 18.03
N ILE A 339 15.78 -7.33 17.70
CA ILE A 339 14.96 -6.36 16.97
C ILE A 339 15.03 -5.05 17.75
N ASP A 340 15.34 -3.95 17.06
CA ASP A 340 15.28 -2.63 17.64
C ASP A 340 13.84 -2.34 18.05
N SER A 341 13.59 -2.42 19.37
CA SER A 341 12.24 -2.15 19.92
C SER A 341 11.84 -0.67 19.79
N ASN A 342 12.81 0.19 19.47
CA ASN A 342 12.58 1.61 19.25
C ASN A 342 12.44 1.96 17.76
N PHE A 343 12.43 0.95 16.87
CA PHE A 343 12.11 1.19 15.48
C PHE A 343 10.72 1.77 15.40
N SER A 344 10.65 3.06 15.19
CA SER A 344 9.43 3.78 14.83
C SER A 344 9.56 4.22 13.39
N PHE A 345 8.51 4.03 12.60
CA PHE A 345 8.40 4.78 11.37
C PHE A 345 8.32 6.26 11.75
N GLU A 346 9.22 7.08 11.22
CA GLU A 346 8.96 8.52 11.23
C GLU A 346 7.64 8.74 10.48
N GLU A 347 6.72 9.48 11.09
CA GLU A 347 5.54 9.91 10.35
C GLU A 347 6.03 10.67 9.13
N GLU A 348 5.61 10.23 7.96
CA GLU A 348 5.92 10.93 6.73
C GLU A 348 5.39 12.36 6.86
N ILE A 349 6.27 13.34 6.75
CA ILE A 349 5.85 14.74 6.68
C ILE A 349 5.10 14.85 5.35
N MET A 350 3.78 14.93 5.42
CA MET A 350 2.97 15.14 4.22
C MET A 350 3.43 16.43 3.55
N ALA A 351 3.86 16.32 2.31
CA ALA A 351 4.12 17.50 1.49
C ALA A 351 2.85 18.35 1.45
N ASP A 352 3.01 19.68 1.41
CA ASP A 352 1.89 20.62 1.34
C ASP A 352 0.92 20.23 0.23
N GLU A 353 -0.16 19.53 0.59
CA GLU A 353 -1.17 19.10 -0.38
C GLU A 353 -1.95 20.29 -0.93
N TYR A 354 -2.24 21.22 -0.03
CA TYR A 354 -2.93 22.46 -0.34
C TYR A 354 -1.98 23.65 -0.21
N TYR A 355 -2.23 24.65 -1.03
CA TYR A 355 -1.51 25.93 -0.94
C TYR A 355 -2.41 27.09 -1.35
N THR A 356 -2.10 28.27 -0.86
CA THR A 356 -2.78 29.50 -1.26
C THR A 356 -1.94 30.26 -2.27
N VAL A 357 -2.59 30.79 -3.30
CA VAL A 357 -2.00 31.72 -4.26
C VAL A 357 -2.70 33.08 -4.09
N VAL A 358 -1.96 34.06 -3.63
CA VAL A 358 -2.52 35.31 -3.12
C VAL A 358 -1.85 36.51 -3.75
N LYS A 359 -2.64 37.56 -3.99
CA LYS A 359 -2.10 38.92 -4.21
C LYS A 359 -2.77 39.94 -3.30
N CYS A 360 -2.00 40.90 -2.86
CA CYS A 360 -2.50 42.10 -2.21
C CYS A 360 -2.90 43.10 -3.28
N SER A 361 -4.23 43.31 -3.46
CA SER A 361 -4.73 44.24 -4.49
C SER A 361 -4.80 45.69 -4.01
N GLU A 362 -5.04 45.90 -2.73
CA GLU A 362 -5.10 47.20 -2.07
C GLU A 362 -4.48 47.07 -0.68
N ASN A 363 -3.73 48.08 -0.27
CA ASN A 363 -3.12 48.11 1.07
C ASN A 363 -2.83 49.56 1.42
N ASP A 364 -3.55 50.09 2.41
CA ASP A 364 -3.38 51.43 2.92
C ASP A 364 -3.56 51.47 4.46
N SER A 365 -3.63 52.63 5.04
CA SER A 365 -3.79 52.80 6.49
C SER A 365 -5.19 52.45 7.01
N SER A 366 -6.13 52.11 6.18
CA SER A 366 -7.48 51.72 6.59
C SER A 366 -7.75 50.23 6.44
N HIS A 367 -7.16 49.60 5.41
CA HIS A 367 -7.44 48.19 5.11
C HIS A 367 -6.40 47.56 4.18
N THR A 368 -6.51 46.23 4.09
CA THR A 368 -5.80 45.37 3.13
C THR A 368 -6.81 44.50 2.40
N THR A 369 -6.84 44.56 1.07
CA THR A 369 -7.71 43.70 0.23
C THR A 369 -6.87 42.62 -0.45
N LEU A 370 -7.22 41.39 -0.24
CA LEU A 370 -6.55 40.19 -0.78
C LEU A 370 -7.42 39.47 -1.80
N ARG A 371 -6.80 39.03 -2.88
CA ARG A 371 -7.40 38.09 -3.84
C ARG A 371 -6.69 36.76 -3.72
N LEU A 372 -7.43 35.68 -3.49
CA LEU A 372 -6.91 34.38 -3.16
C LEU A 372 -7.53 33.28 -4.03
N TYR A 373 -6.68 32.35 -4.44
CA TYR A 373 -7.07 31.03 -4.96
C TYR A 373 -6.53 29.98 -4.03
N LEU A 374 -7.33 28.96 -3.76
CA LEU A 374 -6.88 27.76 -3.13
C LEU A 374 -6.39 26.77 -4.22
N GLY A 375 -5.13 26.36 -4.14
CA GLY A 375 -4.53 25.36 -5.00
C GLY A 375 -4.40 24.03 -4.27
N CYS A 376 -4.42 22.94 -5.05
CA CYS A 376 -4.13 21.60 -4.58
C CYS A 376 -3.19 20.94 -5.58
N ILE A 377 -2.07 20.40 -5.10
CA ILE A 377 -1.06 19.78 -5.97
C ILE A 377 -1.52 18.43 -6.52
N THR A 378 -2.48 17.76 -5.87
CA THR A 378 -2.99 16.46 -6.32
C THR A 378 -3.94 16.54 -7.52
N GLY A 379 -4.30 17.75 -7.94
CA GLY A 379 -5.07 18.01 -9.15
C GLY A 379 -6.55 17.62 -9.08
N MET A 380 -6.93 16.64 -8.38
CA MET A 380 -8.26 16.06 -8.17
C MET A 380 -8.24 15.28 -6.87
N PRO A 381 -9.33 15.04 -6.23
CA PRO A 381 -10.72 15.23 -6.53
C PRO A 381 -11.34 16.35 -5.72
N LYS A 382 -12.61 16.47 -5.91
CA LYS A 382 -13.45 17.20 -4.98
C LYS A 382 -13.38 16.55 -3.62
N ARG A 383 -12.71 17.20 -2.67
CA ARG A 383 -12.85 16.83 -1.28
C ARG A 383 -14.15 17.42 -0.73
N THR A 384 -14.82 16.65 0.12
CA THR A 384 -16.06 17.04 0.81
C THR A 384 -15.80 17.45 2.25
N GLU A 385 -14.54 17.35 2.69
CA GLU A 385 -14.10 17.74 4.02
C GLU A 385 -14.10 19.26 4.18
N ASP A 386 -14.25 19.73 5.40
CA ASP A 386 -14.15 21.14 5.76
C ASP A 386 -12.73 21.64 5.47
N VAL A 387 -12.61 22.50 4.46
CA VAL A 387 -11.35 23.15 4.11
C VAL A 387 -11.39 24.58 4.59
N SER A 388 -10.38 25.02 5.30
CA SER A 388 -10.26 26.41 5.75
C SER A 388 -8.86 26.99 5.54
N ILE A 389 -8.79 28.32 5.56
CA ILE A 389 -7.55 29.08 5.61
C ILE A 389 -7.57 30.01 6.79
N ARG A 390 -6.41 30.36 7.31
CA ARG A 390 -6.28 31.36 8.38
C ARG A 390 -5.44 32.53 7.96
N TYR A 391 -5.98 33.73 8.14
CA TYR A 391 -5.24 34.99 8.00
C TYR A 391 -4.86 35.51 9.38
N TYR A 392 -3.54 35.48 9.69
CA TYR A 392 -2.97 35.92 10.96
C TYR A 392 -2.55 37.37 10.90
N PHE A 393 -3.02 38.18 11.88
CA PHE A 393 -2.78 39.62 11.96
C PHE A 393 -2.45 40.07 13.38
N ASP A 394 -1.89 41.25 13.51
CA ASP A 394 -1.44 41.84 14.77
C ASP A 394 -2.04 43.25 14.93
N ILE A 395 -2.74 43.48 16.04
CA ILE A 395 -3.45 44.72 16.33
C ILE A 395 -2.71 45.64 17.31
N ARG A 396 -1.38 45.57 17.36
CA ARG A 396 -0.57 46.41 18.31
C ARG A 396 -0.74 47.88 18.11
N GLU A 397 -1.14 48.37 16.94
CA GLU A 397 -1.46 49.76 16.61
C GLU A 397 -2.89 50.16 17.01
N LEU A 398 -3.77 49.20 17.30
CA LEU A 398 -5.15 49.45 17.64
C LEU A 398 -5.41 49.28 19.13
N ASN A 399 -6.46 49.95 19.64
CA ASN A 399 -6.82 49.86 21.04
C ASN A 399 -7.70 48.63 21.38
N SER A 400 -8.41 48.08 20.44
CA SER A 400 -9.31 46.97 20.64
C SER A 400 -9.50 46.12 19.37
N ILE A 401 -9.70 44.79 19.53
CA ILE A 401 -10.11 43.91 18.44
C ILE A 401 -11.50 44.28 17.87
N ASP A 402 -12.34 44.97 18.62
CA ASP A 402 -13.66 45.41 18.16
C ASP A 402 -13.58 46.47 17.05
N ASP A 403 -12.42 47.07 16.86
CA ASP A 403 -12.14 48.01 15.77
C ASP A 403 -11.87 47.31 14.44
N VAL A 404 -11.47 46.05 14.48
CA VAL A 404 -11.14 45.23 13.28
C VAL A 404 -12.40 44.69 12.63
N TYR A 405 -12.38 44.61 11.30
CA TYR A 405 -13.38 43.92 10.49
C TYR A 405 -12.71 43.05 9.44
N CYS A 406 -13.44 42.00 9.03
CA CYS A 406 -13.09 41.20 7.85
C CYS A 406 -14.35 40.98 7.02
N ASN A 407 -14.33 41.47 5.79
CA ASN A 407 -15.44 41.36 4.84
C ASN A 407 -15.06 40.38 3.74
N LEU A 408 -15.95 39.48 3.41
CA LEU A 408 -15.88 38.65 2.21
C LEU A 408 -16.53 39.42 1.06
N ASP A 409 -15.71 40.01 0.18
CA ASP A 409 -16.19 40.90 -0.89
C ASP A 409 -16.62 40.11 -2.14
N TYR A 410 -16.02 38.92 -2.34
CA TYR A 410 -16.38 38.04 -3.43
C TYR A 410 -16.10 36.59 -3.04
N ASP A 411 -17.05 35.73 -3.29
CA ASP A 411 -16.92 34.26 -3.15
C ASP A 411 -17.42 33.58 -4.42
N GLY A 412 -16.48 33.06 -5.20
CA GLY A 412 -16.79 32.32 -6.43
C GLY A 412 -17.42 30.95 -6.18
N SER A 413 -17.34 30.41 -4.95
CA SER A 413 -17.99 29.15 -4.56
C SER A 413 -19.41 29.33 -4.00
N GLY A 414 -19.69 30.50 -3.40
CA GLY A 414 -20.94 30.79 -2.71
C GLY A 414 -21.10 30.03 -1.36
N SER A 415 -20.00 29.48 -0.81
CA SER A 415 -20.07 28.63 0.40
C SER A 415 -19.09 29.04 1.51
N VAL A 416 -18.28 30.07 1.28
CA VAL A 416 -17.29 30.52 2.28
C VAL A 416 -17.96 31.29 3.41
N THR A 417 -17.60 30.91 4.63
CA THR A 417 -17.96 31.65 5.85
C THR A 417 -16.71 32.22 6.52
N VAL A 418 -16.84 33.41 7.12
CA VAL A 418 -15.76 34.07 7.87
C VAL A 418 -16.05 33.94 9.35
N SER A 419 -15.08 33.47 10.12
CA SER A 419 -15.19 33.34 11.57
C SER A 419 -15.24 34.71 12.26
N LYS A 420 -15.55 34.72 13.57
CA LYS A 420 -15.11 35.84 14.42
C LYS A 420 -13.59 35.81 14.58
N PRO A 421 -12.95 36.96 14.92
CA PRO A 421 -11.53 36.96 15.17
C PRO A 421 -11.20 36.04 16.36
N VAL A 422 -10.20 35.17 16.18
CA VAL A 422 -9.75 34.23 17.21
C VAL A 422 -8.45 34.73 17.78
N HIS A 423 -8.37 34.90 19.10
CA HIS A 423 -7.16 35.33 19.80
C HIS A 423 -6.11 34.20 19.83
N VAL A 424 -4.88 34.54 19.51
CA VAL A 424 -3.72 33.62 19.54
C VAL A 424 -2.83 33.91 20.76
N SER A 425 -2.24 35.10 20.80
CA SER A 425 -1.38 35.53 21.91
C SER A 425 -1.12 37.04 21.86
N GLY A 426 -1.13 37.74 22.99
CA GLY A 426 -0.87 39.17 23.04
C GLY A 426 -1.81 40.00 22.15
N SER A 427 -1.28 40.71 21.17
CA SER A 427 -2.04 41.46 20.17
C SER A 427 -2.35 40.69 18.88
N LYS A 428 -2.09 39.38 18.84
CA LYS A 428 -2.18 38.57 17.62
C LYS A 428 -3.48 37.80 17.58
N TYR A 429 -4.10 37.79 16.41
CA TYR A 429 -5.38 37.14 16.11
C TYR A 429 -5.32 36.48 14.74
N TYR A 430 -6.34 35.69 14.41
CA TYR A 430 -6.62 35.28 13.04
C TYR A 430 -8.11 35.31 12.73
N TYR A 431 -8.44 35.48 11.46
CA TYR A 431 -9.73 35.10 10.89
C TYR A 431 -9.58 33.76 10.16
N GLU A 432 -10.58 32.89 10.32
CA GLU A 432 -10.70 31.67 9.55
C GLU A 432 -11.78 31.83 8.48
N LEU A 433 -11.41 31.53 7.22
CA LEU A 433 -12.33 31.47 6.10
C LEU A 433 -12.52 30.00 5.76
N ASN A 434 -13.77 29.50 5.88
CA ASN A 434 -14.07 28.08 5.82
C ASN A 434 -15.05 27.78 4.68
N TRP A 435 -14.74 26.77 3.86
CA TRP A 435 -15.57 26.21 2.80
C TRP A 435 -16.41 25.05 3.33
N ASN A 436 -17.27 25.28 4.27
CA ASN A 436 -18.14 24.23 4.86
C ASN A 436 -18.97 23.55 3.76
N GLU A 437 -19.01 22.21 3.79
CA GLU A 437 -19.82 21.38 2.90
C GLU A 437 -19.56 21.58 1.39
N TYR A 438 -18.46 22.26 1.03
CA TYR A 438 -18.11 22.50 -0.34
C TYR A 438 -16.98 21.57 -0.80
N SER A 439 -17.23 20.85 -1.89
CA SER A 439 -16.15 20.14 -2.58
C SER A 439 -15.20 21.15 -3.22
N VAL A 440 -13.98 21.22 -2.72
CA VAL A 440 -12.94 22.12 -3.26
C VAL A 440 -12.26 21.45 -4.45
N PRO A 441 -12.62 21.79 -5.70
CA PRO A 441 -11.92 21.27 -6.87
C PRO A 441 -10.58 21.97 -7.01
N VAL A 442 -9.68 21.36 -7.77
CA VAL A 442 -8.47 22.01 -8.26
C VAL A 442 -8.84 23.30 -8.99
N GLY A 443 -8.11 24.37 -8.72
CA GLY A 443 -8.47 25.69 -9.20
C GLY A 443 -9.72 26.23 -8.51
N ALA A 444 -9.81 26.02 -7.19
CA ALA A 444 -10.91 26.51 -6.38
C ALA A 444 -11.33 27.95 -6.74
N PRO A 445 -12.63 28.24 -6.68
CA PRO A 445 -13.12 29.58 -6.99
C PRO A 445 -12.37 30.65 -6.22
N ARG A 446 -12.08 31.73 -6.91
CA ARG A 446 -11.42 32.89 -6.30
C ARG A 446 -12.29 33.47 -5.21
N ILE A 447 -11.66 33.80 -4.08
CA ILE A 447 -12.24 34.67 -3.05
C ILE A 447 -11.53 36.03 -3.04
N ILE A 448 -12.26 37.07 -2.65
CA ILE A 448 -11.71 38.39 -2.34
C ILE A 448 -12.22 38.75 -0.95
N PHE A 449 -11.32 39.11 -0.06
CA PHE A 449 -11.69 39.58 1.26
C PHE A 449 -10.87 40.80 1.66
N THR A 450 -11.46 41.67 2.45
CA THR A 450 -10.87 42.87 2.97
C THR A 450 -10.83 42.83 4.48
N ILE A 451 -9.65 43.04 5.06
CA ILE A 451 -9.43 43.17 6.50
C ILE A 451 -8.92 44.57 6.80
N GLY A 452 -9.37 45.20 7.86
CA GLY A 452 -8.96 46.55 8.20
C GLY A 452 -9.51 47.04 9.53
N SER A 453 -9.25 48.32 9.87
CA SER A 453 -9.76 48.97 11.07
C SER A 453 -10.83 50.04 10.74
N LYS A 454 -11.83 50.15 11.60
CA LYS A 454 -12.88 51.15 11.54
C LYS A 454 -12.34 52.54 11.84
N SER A 455 -11.29 52.63 12.64
CA SER A 455 -10.60 53.92 12.97
C SER A 455 -9.72 54.43 11.82
N GLY A 456 -9.29 53.59 10.91
CA GLY A 456 -8.35 53.94 9.84
C GLY A 456 -6.87 53.88 10.24
N ASP A 457 -6.56 53.26 11.38
CA ASP A 457 -5.20 53.07 11.90
C ASP A 457 -4.66 51.67 11.64
N TRP A 458 -4.96 51.11 10.47
CA TRP A 458 -4.57 49.75 10.06
C TRP A 458 -3.11 49.68 9.60
N ASN A 459 -2.37 48.66 10.03
CA ASN A 459 -0.98 48.44 9.60
C ASN A 459 -0.71 46.95 9.27
N SER A 460 -0.89 46.56 8.04
CA SER A 460 -0.65 45.17 7.60
C SER A 460 0.84 44.78 7.56
N SER A 461 1.77 45.69 7.75
CA SER A 461 3.21 45.36 7.71
C SER A 461 3.67 44.53 8.90
N ASN A 462 2.88 44.49 9.98
CA ASN A 462 3.10 43.66 11.17
C ASN A 462 2.32 42.33 11.13
N ASP A 463 1.47 42.13 10.12
CA ASP A 463 0.70 40.91 9.94
C ASP A 463 1.56 39.78 9.38
N PHE A 464 1.53 38.62 10.07
CA PHE A 464 2.23 37.42 9.57
C PHE A 464 1.76 37.03 8.17
N SER A 465 0.46 37.00 7.94
CA SER A 465 -0.12 36.57 6.69
C SER A 465 0.05 37.57 5.54
N CYS A 466 0.36 38.85 5.82
CA CYS A 466 0.61 39.84 4.79
C CYS A 466 2.07 39.90 4.34
N SER A 467 3.00 39.29 5.11
CA SER A 467 4.41 39.30 4.78
C SER A 467 4.68 38.63 3.41
N ASN A 468 5.52 39.30 2.60
CA ASN A 468 5.89 38.88 1.25
C ASN A 468 4.78 38.95 0.18
N LEU A 469 3.56 39.42 0.51
CA LEU A 469 2.54 39.68 -0.49
C LEU A 469 2.80 40.98 -1.25
N ASN A 470 2.41 41.00 -2.52
CA ASN A 470 2.50 42.15 -3.40
C ASN A 470 1.34 42.16 -4.40
N GLN A 471 1.39 43.06 -5.39
CA GLN A 471 0.32 43.16 -6.40
C GLN A 471 0.32 42.02 -7.43
N ASN A 472 1.29 41.11 -7.43
CA ASN A 472 1.31 39.90 -8.24
C ASN A 472 0.82 38.71 -7.42
N PHE A 473 0.25 37.70 -8.09
CA PHE A 473 -0.06 36.44 -7.44
C PHE A 473 1.21 35.67 -7.07
N VAL A 474 1.32 35.30 -5.81
CA VAL A 474 2.42 34.51 -5.27
C VAL A 474 1.87 33.39 -4.40
N THR A 475 2.57 32.27 -4.30
CA THR A 475 2.28 31.23 -3.29
C THR A 475 2.55 31.80 -1.92
N ALA A 476 1.55 31.76 -1.04
CA ALA A 476 1.58 32.43 0.27
C ALA A 476 1.60 31.38 1.41
N SER A 477 2.78 30.88 1.78
CA SER A 477 2.92 29.92 2.88
C SER A 477 2.43 30.46 4.23
N ASN A 478 2.40 31.79 4.39
CA ASN A 478 1.93 32.45 5.61
C ASN A 478 0.39 32.59 5.70
N ILE A 479 -0.35 32.06 4.73
CA ILE A 479 -1.79 31.87 4.80
C ILE A 479 -2.05 30.35 4.73
N PRO A 480 -1.91 29.65 5.87
CA PRO A 480 -1.98 28.21 5.91
C PRO A 480 -3.39 27.66 5.61
N VAL A 481 -3.41 26.45 5.08
CA VAL A 481 -4.62 25.71 4.72
C VAL A 481 -4.81 24.57 5.71
N TYR A 482 -6.05 24.36 6.13
CA TYR A 482 -6.46 23.27 7.02
C TYR A 482 -7.55 22.44 6.35
N VAL A 483 -7.53 21.13 6.64
CA VAL A 483 -8.60 20.19 6.28
C VAL A 483 -9.04 19.52 7.57
N GLU A 484 -10.32 19.59 7.90
CA GLU A 484 -10.88 19.10 9.19
C GLU A 484 -10.07 19.60 10.41
N GLY A 485 -9.60 20.85 10.34
CA GLY A 485 -8.78 21.48 11.39
C GLY A 485 -7.31 21.05 11.44
N LYS A 486 -6.87 20.14 10.57
CA LYS A 486 -5.49 19.68 10.46
C LYS A 486 -4.73 20.53 9.43
N LEU A 487 -3.53 21.01 9.78
CA LEU A 487 -2.67 21.77 8.87
C LEU A 487 -2.25 20.91 7.68
N MET A 488 -2.59 21.31 6.46
CA MET A 488 -2.33 20.59 5.21
C MET A 488 -1.51 21.40 4.20
N GLY A 489 -1.12 22.59 4.55
CA GLY A 489 -0.24 23.42 3.71
C GLY A 489 0.05 24.78 4.33
N GLY A 490 1.21 25.34 4.03
CA GLY A 490 1.71 26.57 4.62
C GLY A 490 2.27 26.41 6.04
N CYS A 491 2.41 27.50 6.76
CA CYS A 491 2.99 27.52 8.10
C CYS A 491 2.22 28.47 9.04
N GLU A 492 2.20 28.11 10.31
CA GLU A 492 1.68 28.95 11.39
C GLU A 492 2.78 29.89 11.93
N PRO A 493 2.42 31.04 12.53
CA PRO A 493 3.38 32.03 13.01
C PRO A 493 4.18 31.64 14.26
N PHE A 494 4.01 30.41 14.80
CA PHE A 494 4.61 29.95 16.08
C PHE A 494 5.10 28.54 16.05
#